data_672c70dc77b70ea53f429242e95bccca
#
_entry.id   672c70dc77b70ea53f429242e95bccca
#
_cell.length_a   1.000
_cell.length_b   1.000
_cell.length_c   1.000
_cell.angle_alpha   90.00
_cell.angle_beta   90.00
_cell.angle_gamma   90.00
#
_symmetry.space_group_name_H-M   'P 1'
#
loop_
_entity.id
_entity.type
_entity.pdbx_description
1 polymer ?
#
loop_
_entity_poly.entity_id
_entity_poly.type
_entity_poly.pdbx_seq_one_letter_code
_entity_poly.pdbx_strand_id
1 'polypeptide(L)'
;MHGYRAHDLLWLAAMPAGEALPAWASAAWLQQAPLVVRRATTAPGCLPVGLRGPARSQRHACEIGVDQVLHRVTPEMLSARVAAMPPDAMQYAALAALRTMVPLLDATGWAWGPTGGAGFALASGLPVLRADSDLDLVLRLDAPPDAAQTEVLRTIAAAVTNCRLDLQIDTGHGGFAYAEWAAGRSKILLKTDQGPLLTATPWELV
;
A
#
# COMPACT_ATOMS: atom_id res chain seq x y z
N MET A 1 13.25 1.06 16.35
CA MET A 1 12.25 0.77 15.31
C MET A 1 12.74 1.39 14.02
N HIS A 2 12.89 0.61 12.97
CA HIS A 2 13.23 1.13 11.65
C HIS A 2 12.00 1.89 11.15
N GLY A 3 12.16 3.13 10.66
CA GLY A 3 11.04 3.98 10.22
C GLY A 3 10.30 3.50 8.96
N TYR A 4 10.42 2.21 8.59
CA TYR A 4 9.74 1.58 7.47
C TYR A 4 8.36 1.08 7.89
N ARG A 5 7.36 1.30 7.04
CA ARG A 5 5.97 0.89 7.26
C ARG A 5 5.46 0.02 6.12
N ALA A 6 4.46 -0.78 6.40
CA ALA A 6 3.78 -1.56 5.37
C ALA A 6 3.37 -0.66 4.19
N HIS A 7 3.54 -1.18 2.98
CA HIS A 7 3.34 -0.53 1.68
C HIS A 7 4.47 0.42 1.23
N ASP A 8 5.50 0.69 2.03
CA ASP A 8 6.69 1.37 1.52
C ASP A 8 7.30 0.55 0.38
N LEU A 9 7.81 1.25 -0.62
CA LEU A 9 8.45 0.67 -1.79
C LEU A 9 9.95 0.88 -1.70
N LEU A 10 10.72 -0.20 -1.85
CA LEU A 10 12.17 -0.21 -1.61
C LEU A 10 12.93 -0.67 -2.85
N TRP A 11 14.01 0.01 -3.18
CA TRP A 11 15.03 -0.45 -4.12
C TRP A 11 16.29 -0.81 -3.35
N LEU A 12 16.96 -1.86 -3.79
CA LEU A 12 18.17 -2.37 -3.14
C LEU A 12 19.43 -1.94 -3.88
N ALA A 13 20.51 -1.76 -3.14
CA ALA A 13 21.84 -1.52 -3.70
C ALA A 13 22.39 -2.76 -4.45
N ALA A 14 21.99 -3.96 -4.02
CA ALA A 14 22.34 -5.23 -4.64
C ALA A 14 21.22 -6.26 -4.45
N MET A 15 21.24 -7.31 -5.25
CA MET A 15 20.29 -8.43 -5.10
C MET A 15 20.41 -9.07 -3.73
N PRO A 16 19.30 -9.51 -3.10
CA PRO A 16 19.35 -10.28 -1.87
C PRO A 16 20.26 -11.50 -2.04
N ALA A 17 21.28 -11.61 -1.19
CA ALA A 17 22.18 -12.75 -1.20
C ALA A 17 21.56 -13.89 -0.39
N GLY A 18 21.68 -15.13 -0.90
CA GLY A 18 21.36 -16.36 -0.14
C GLY A 18 19.91 -16.85 -0.24
N GLU A 19 18.99 -16.12 -0.83
CA GLU A 19 17.63 -16.63 -1.09
C GLU A 19 17.48 -17.20 -2.51
N ALA A 20 16.79 -18.34 -2.61
CA ALA A 20 16.38 -18.90 -3.90
C ALA A 20 15.21 -18.07 -4.47
N LEU A 21 15.54 -17.05 -5.25
CA LEU A 21 14.54 -16.23 -5.92
C LEU A 21 13.79 -17.03 -7.00
N PRO A 22 12.49 -16.79 -7.19
CA PRO A 22 11.75 -17.44 -8.26
C PRO A 22 12.29 -17.03 -9.65
N ALA A 23 12.20 -17.92 -10.63
CA ALA A 23 12.79 -17.71 -11.97
C ALA A 23 12.32 -16.41 -12.67
N TRP A 24 11.12 -15.89 -12.34
CA TRP A 24 10.62 -14.62 -12.90
C TRP A 24 11.29 -13.39 -12.27
N ALA A 25 11.94 -13.53 -11.10
CA ALA A 25 12.63 -12.44 -10.40
C ALA A 25 14.06 -12.24 -10.95
N SER A 26 14.17 -11.95 -12.25
CA SER A 26 15.46 -11.69 -12.88
C SER A 26 16.11 -10.42 -12.35
N ALA A 27 17.44 -10.33 -12.41
CA ALA A 27 18.19 -9.13 -12.00
C ALA A 27 17.69 -7.89 -12.76
N ALA A 28 17.44 -7.99 -14.08
CA ALA A 28 16.93 -6.88 -14.88
C ALA A 28 15.55 -6.38 -14.41
N TRP A 29 14.67 -7.30 -13.97
CA TRP A 29 13.37 -6.93 -13.40
C TRP A 29 13.54 -6.24 -12.05
N LEU A 30 14.34 -6.81 -11.14
CA LEU A 30 14.50 -6.31 -9.77
C LEU A 30 15.30 -5.00 -9.70
N GLN A 31 16.07 -4.63 -10.72
CA GLN A 31 16.67 -3.31 -10.82
C GLN A 31 15.63 -2.20 -11.02
N GLN A 32 14.49 -2.51 -11.64
CA GLN A 32 13.42 -1.54 -11.92
C GLN A 32 12.26 -1.67 -10.94
N ALA A 33 11.93 -2.90 -10.55
CA ALA A 33 10.77 -3.21 -9.71
C ALA A 33 11.11 -3.06 -8.23
N PRO A 34 10.37 -2.21 -7.48
CA PRO A 34 10.58 -2.10 -6.04
C PRO A 34 10.08 -3.34 -5.31
N LEU A 35 10.67 -3.60 -4.14
CA LEU A 35 10.12 -4.50 -3.14
C LEU A 35 9.07 -3.74 -2.32
N VAL A 36 8.06 -4.46 -1.85
CA VAL A 36 6.98 -3.88 -1.04
C VAL A 36 7.14 -4.30 0.41
N VAL A 37 7.28 -3.37 1.34
CA VAL A 37 7.31 -3.68 2.77
C VAL A 37 5.99 -4.33 3.18
N ARG A 38 6.09 -5.46 3.87
CA ARG A 38 4.96 -6.27 4.33
C ARG A 38 4.81 -6.17 5.84
N ARG A 39 3.65 -6.59 6.34
CA ARG A 39 3.44 -6.86 7.75
C ARG A 39 3.88 -8.30 8.05
N ALA A 40 4.94 -8.46 8.79
CA ALA A 40 5.42 -9.72 9.35
C ALA A 40 6.48 -9.43 10.42
N THR A 41 6.67 -10.37 11.33
CA THR A 41 7.79 -10.36 12.26
C THR A 41 9.06 -10.79 11.51
N THR A 42 10.18 -10.16 11.83
CA THR A 42 11.51 -10.47 11.27
C THR A 42 12.57 -10.38 12.34
N ALA A 43 13.76 -10.90 12.04
CA ALA A 43 14.92 -10.72 12.89
C ALA A 43 15.32 -9.23 13.01
N PRO A 44 15.96 -8.81 14.11
CA PRO A 44 16.50 -7.48 14.23
C PRO A 44 17.42 -7.10 13.05
N GLY A 45 17.22 -5.92 12.48
CA GLY A 45 17.98 -5.46 11.32
C GLY A 45 17.46 -5.95 9.97
N CYS A 46 16.40 -6.78 9.94
CA CYS A 46 15.74 -7.25 8.72
C CYS A 46 14.38 -6.56 8.50
N LEU A 47 13.95 -6.53 7.25
CA LEU A 47 12.65 -6.04 6.79
C LEU A 47 11.90 -7.15 6.03
N PRO A 48 10.63 -7.39 6.35
CA PRO A 48 9.80 -8.30 5.60
C PRO A 48 9.34 -7.62 4.32
N VAL A 49 9.67 -8.18 3.17
CA VAL A 49 9.31 -7.60 1.88
C VAL A 49 8.63 -8.61 0.97
N GLY A 50 7.92 -8.09 -0.03
CA GLY A 50 7.32 -8.86 -1.10
C GLY A 50 7.89 -8.42 -2.44
N LEU A 51 8.38 -9.38 -3.23
CA LEU A 51 8.68 -9.19 -4.62
C LEU A 51 7.38 -9.29 -5.43
N ARG A 52 7.27 -8.45 -6.45
CA ARG A 52 6.21 -8.49 -7.44
C ARG A 52 6.81 -8.68 -8.82
N GLY A 53 6.33 -9.69 -9.55
CA GLY A 53 6.65 -9.88 -10.95
C GLY A 53 5.66 -9.17 -11.90
N PRO A 54 5.88 -9.26 -13.21
CA PRO A 54 4.99 -8.69 -14.21
C PRO A 54 3.56 -9.26 -14.16
N ALA A 55 3.40 -10.55 -13.87
CA ALA A 55 2.08 -11.16 -13.74
C ALA A 55 1.51 -10.99 -12.32
N ARG A 56 0.17 -10.86 -12.20
CA ARG A 56 -0.54 -10.68 -10.92
C ARG A 56 -0.28 -11.82 -9.92
N SER A 57 -0.13 -13.05 -10.41
CA SER A 57 0.16 -14.23 -9.58
C SER A 57 1.61 -14.30 -9.09
N GLN A 58 2.52 -13.54 -9.70
CA GLN A 58 3.93 -13.55 -9.34
C GLN A 58 4.17 -12.69 -8.11
N ARG A 59 4.17 -13.35 -6.96
CA ARG A 59 4.45 -12.78 -5.65
C ARG A 59 5.40 -13.72 -4.91
N HIS A 60 6.40 -13.15 -4.26
CA HIS A 60 7.33 -13.89 -3.43
C HIS A 60 7.63 -13.10 -2.18
N ALA A 61 7.55 -13.74 -1.02
CA ALA A 61 7.86 -13.14 0.26
C ALA A 61 9.30 -13.46 0.62
N CYS A 62 10.06 -12.46 1.05
CA CYS A 62 11.42 -12.63 1.55
C CYS A 62 11.74 -11.60 2.63
N GLU A 63 12.93 -11.71 3.19
CA GLU A 63 13.50 -10.74 4.12
C GLU A 63 14.76 -10.12 3.52
N ILE A 64 15.01 -8.85 3.84
CA ILE A 64 16.21 -8.12 3.43
C ILE A 64 16.82 -7.41 4.65
N GLY A 65 18.13 -7.19 4.63
CA GLY A 65 18.78 -6.30 5.60
C GLY A 65 18.37 -4.84 5.37
N VAL A 66 18.20 -4.09 6.44
CA VAL A 66 17.91 -2.63 6.37
C VAL A 66 19.04 -1.89 5.67
N ASP A 67 20.28 -2.33 5.84
CA ASP A 67 21.50 -1.79 5.22
C ASP A 67 21.56 -1.98 3.70
N GLN A 68 20.77 -2.92 3.15
CA GLN A 68 20.67 -3.16 1.71
C GLN A 68 19.79 -2.14 0.99
N VAL A 69 18.99 -1.34 1.72
CA VAL A 69 18.04 -0.40 1.13
C VAL A 69 18.78 0.82 0.57
N LEU A 70 18.72 0.98 -0.75
CA LEU A 70 19.27 2.14 -1.46
C LEU A 70 18.30 3.32 -1.46
N HIS A 71 17.02 3.05 -1.72
CA HIS A 71 16.00 4.08 -1.90
C HIS A 71 14.64 3.60 -1.39
N ARG A 72 13.89 4.52 -0.77
CA ARG A 72 12.53 4.29 -0.30
C ARG A 72 11.57 5.32 -0.89
N VAL A 73 10.41 4.85 -1.33
CA VAL A 73 9.26 5.68 -1.70
C VAL A 73 8.07 5.25 -0.85
N THR A 74 7.49 6.17 -0.11
CA THR A 74 6.30 5.87 0.71
C THR A 74 5.02 6.14 -0.10
N PRO A 75 3.86 5.58 0.29
CA PRO A 75 2.58 5.91 -0.33
C PRO A 75 2.31 7.42 -0.34
N GLU A 76 2.64 8.12 0.73
CA GLU A 76 2.44 9.57 0.89
C GLU A 76 3.30 10.39 -0.11
N MET A 77 4.51 9.92 -0.41
CA MET A 77 5.35 10.53 -1.46
C MET A 77 4.76 10.34 -2.87
N LEU A 78 3.98 9.29 -3.07
CA LEU A 78 3.33 9.00 -4.35
C LEU A 78 2.10 9.86 -4.58
N SER A 79 1.37 10.27 -3.54
CA SER A 79 0.22 11.17 -3.69
C SER A 79 0.61 12.47 -4.40
N ALA A 80 1.75 13.04 -4.07
CA ALA A 80 2.29 14.25 -4.73
C ALA A 80 2.65 14.04 -6.22
N ARG A 81 2.88 12.81 -6.66
CA ARG A 81 3.20 12.50 -8.07
C ARG A 81 1.96 12.37 -8.96
N VAL A 82 0.77 12.25 -8.38
CA VAL A 82 -0.48 12.03 -9.14
C VAL A 82 -0.78 13.18 -10.09
N ALA A 83 -0.51 14.42 -9.68
CA ALA A 83 -0.71 15.61 -10.51
C ALA A 83 0.17 15.61 -11.78
N ALA A 84 1.33 14.97 -11.74
CA ALA A 84 2.28 14.87 -12.85
C ALA A 84 2.04 13.65 -13.76
N MET A 85 0.99 12.86 -13.53
CA MET A 85 0.68 11.71 -14.38
C MET A 85 0.38 12.14 -15.82
N PRO A 86 0.94 11.44 -16.82
CA PRO A 86 0.67 11.75 -18.21
C PRO A 86 -0.79 11.43 -18.58
N PRO A 87 -1.37 12.10 -19.58
CA PRO A 87 -2.78 11.93 -19.96
C PRO A 87 -3.16 10.49 -20.33
N ASP A 88 -2.26 9.74 -20.94
CA ASP A 88 -2.48 8.34 -21.33
C ASP A 88 -2.57 7.39 -20.12
N ALA A 89 -2.04 7.77 -18.97
CA ALA A 89 -2.25 7.01 -17.73
C ALA A 89 -3.74 6.91 -17.36
N MET A 90 -4.56 7.87 -17.81
CA MET A 90 -6.00 7.91 -17.52
C MET A 90 -6.82 6.80 -18.23
N GLN A 91 -6.22 6.05 -19.12
CA GLN A 91 -6.83 4.84 -19.69
C GLN A 91 -7.09 3.76 -18.63
N TYR A 92 -6.35 3.79 -17.51
CA TYR A 92 -6.56 2.88 -16.39
C TYR A 92 -7.57 3.48 -15.41
N ALA A 93 -8.70 2.80 -15.21
CA ALA A 93 -9.77 3.26 -14.32
C ALA A 93 -9.25 3.58 -12.90
N ALA A 94 -8.33 2.78 -12.37
CA ALA A 94 -7.70 3.00 -11.06
C ALA A 94 -6.94 4.33 -11.00
N LEU A 95 -6.17 4.70 -12.03
CA LEU A 95 -5.42 5.98 -12.04
C LEU A 95 -6.34 7.19 -12.29
N ALA A 96 -7.37 7.03 -13.11
CA ALA A 96 -8.38 8.05 -13.31
C ALA A 96 -9.14 8.34 -12.00
N ALA A 97 -9.57 7.28 -11.29
CA ALA A 97 -10.17 7.39 -9.97
C ALA A 97 -9.22 8.05 -8.96
N LEU A 98 -7.96 7.61 -8.90
CA LEU A 98 -6.96 8.18 -8.02
C LEU A 98 -6.84 9.69 -8.21
N ARG A 99 -6.75 10.17 -9.45
CA ARG A 99 -6.68 11.61 -9.75
C ARG A 99 -7.90 12.39 -9.25
N THR A 100 -9.09 11.80 -9.34
CA THR A 100 -10.32 12.40 -8.82
C THR A 100 -10.32 12.45 -7.28
N MET A 101 -9.68 11.48 -6.63
CA MET A 101 -9.64 11.36 -5.18
C MET A 101 -8.66 12.32 -4.51
N VAL A 102 -7.59 12.75 -5.20
CA VAL A 102 -6.54 13.62 -4.61
C VAL A 102 -7.11 14.82 -3.85
N PRO A 103 -7.97 15.70 -4.46
CA PRO A 103 -8.46 16.88 -3.74
C PRO A 103 -9.32 16.53 -2.51
N LEU A 104 -10.04 15.42 -2.54
CA LEU A 104 -10.85 14.95 -1.42
C LEU A 104 -9.98 14.46 -0.27
N LEU A 105 -8.94 13.69 -0.58
CA LEU A 105 -8.02 13.13 0.40
C LEU A 105 -7.11 14.21 0.99
N ASP A 106 -6.57 15.12 0.17
CA ASP A 106 -5.73 16.22 0.62
C ASP A 106 -6.48 17.19 1.55
N ALA A 107 -7.77 17.42 1.28
CA ALA A 107 -8.62 18.29 2.13
C ALA A 107 -8.82 17.73 3.54
N THR A 108 -8.57 16.44 3.78
CA THR A 108 -8.68 15.85 5.12
C THR A 108 -7.52 16.22 6.04
N GLY A 109 -6.36 16.55 5.49
CA GLY A 109 -5.10 16.70 6.22
C GLY A 109 -4.51 15.39 6.75
N TRP A 110 -5.12 14.25 6.45
CA TRP A 110 -4.60 12.93 6.85
C TRP A 110 -3.44 12.49 5.94
N ALA A 111 -2.53 11.70 6.50
CA ALA A 111 -1.49 11.07 5.71
C ALA A 111 -2.10 9.91 4.90
N TRP A 112 -1.97 9.97 3.56
CA TRP A 112 -2.54 8.98 2.66
C TRP A 112 -1.66 8.75 1.42
N GLY A 113 -1.91 7.66 0.72
CA GLY A 113 -1.29 7.45 -0.58
C GLY A 113 -1.74 6.17 -1.29
N PRO A 114 -1.47 6.08 -2.61
CA PRO A 114 -1.75 4.90 -3.40
C PRO A 114 -0.79 3.76 -3.06
N THR A 115 -1.35 2.56 -3.02
CA THR A 115 -0.63 1.30 -2.80
C THR A 115 -0.92 0.31 -3.94
N GLY A 116 -0.68 -0.96 -3.73
CA GLY A 116 -1.02 -2.01 -4.69
C GLY A 116 -0.47 -1.79 -6.10
N GLY A 117 -1.34 -1.97 -7.09
CA GLY A 117 -0.97 -1.81 -8.50
C GLY A 117 -0.69 -0.37 -8.89
N ALA A 118 -1.54 0.57 -8.44
CA ALA A 118 -1.41 1.99 -8.76
C ALA A 118 -0.14 2.60 -8.14
N GLY A 119 0.10 2.35 -6.84
CA GLY A 119 1.31 2.80 -6.16
C GLY A 119 2.58 2.25 -6.80
N PHE A 120 2.59 0.95 -7.14
CA PHE A 120 3.73 0.31 -7.79
C PHE A 120 4.03 0.91 -9.17
N ALA A 121 3.00 1.11 -10.01
CA ALA A 121 3.16 1.71 -11.33
C ALA A 121 3.67 3.15 -11.25
N LEU A 122 3.12 3.98 -10.34
CA LEU A 122 3.56 5.36 -10.13
C LEU A 122 5.01 5.47 -9.64
N ALA A 123 5.44 4.51 -8.84
CA ALA A 123 6.79 4.51 -8.30
C ALA A 123 7.84 4.05 -9.32
N SER A 124 7.52 3.02 -10.11
CA SER A 124 8.47 2.32 -10.97
C SER A 124 8.34 2.63 -12.46
N GLY A 125 7.20 3.17 -12.92
CA GLY A 125 6.88 3.31 -14.34
C GLY A 125 6.58 1.99 -15.05
N LEU A 126 6.59 0.85 -14.34
CA LEU A 126 6.38 -0.46 -14.94
C LEU A 126 4.89 -0.70 -15.27
N PRO A 127 4.57 -1.34 -16.42
CA PRO A 127 3.21 -1.56 -16.89
C PRO A 127 2.53 -2.73 -16.16
N VAL A 128 2.24 -2.57 -14.87
CA VAL A 128 1.62 -3.60 -14.02
C VAL A 128 0.11 -3.44 -13.86
N LEU A 129 -0.45 -2.31 -14.35
CA LEU A 129 -1.88 -2.06 -14.33
C LEU A 129 -2.60 -2.72 -15.51
N ARG A 130 -3.86 -3.05 -15.29
CA ARG A 130 -4.79 -3.57 -16.27
C ARG A 130 -6.10 -2.79 -16.21
N ALA A 131 -6.97 -2.99 -17.21
CA ALA A 131 -8.27 -2.32 -17.26
C ALA A 131 -9.15 -2.62 -16.04
N ASP A 132 -9.01 -3.83 -15.47
CA ASP A 132 -9.75 -4.32 -14.30
C ASP A 132 -8.99 -4.16 -12.97
N SER A 133 -7.94 -3.35 -12.93
CA SER A 133 -7.18 -3.09 -11.70
C SER A 133 -8.02 -2.31 -10.69
N ASP A 134 -7.99 -2.78 -9.44
CA ASP A 134 -8.55 -2.06 -8.29
C ASP A 134 -7.70 -0.82 -7.97
N LEU A 135 -8.30 0.17 -7.31
CA LEU A 135 -7.59 1.27 -6.67
C LEU A 135 -7.34 0.92 -5.21
N ASP A 136 -6.09 0.63 -4.87
CA ASP A 136 -5.65 0.39 -3.50
C ASP A 136 -5.13 1.69 -2.90
N LEU A 137 -5.65 2.10 -1.74
CA LEU A 137 -5.23 3.27 -0.97
C LEU A 137 -4.94 2.89 0.48
N VAL A 138 -3.96 3.55 1.08
CA VAL A 138 -3.77 3.54 2.52
C VAL A 138 -4.02 4.93 3.08
N LEU A 139 -4.72 4.98 4.21
CA LEU A 139 -4.98 6.17 5.01
C LEU A 139 -4.46 5.91 6.43
N ARG A 140 -3.66 6.83 6.99
CA ARG A 140 -3.09 6.70 8.32
C ARG A 140 -3.99 7.43 9.32
N LEU A 141 -4.56 6.70 10.25
CA LEU A 141 -5.40 7.22 11.33
C LEU A 141 -4.95 6.62 12.66
N ASP A 142 -4.18 7.39 13.43
CA ASP A 142 -3.62 6.92 14.70
C ASP A 142 -4.67 6.88 15.84
N ALA A 143 -5.87 7.40 15.59
CA ALA A 143 -7.01 7.38 16.53
C ALA A 143 -8.32 7.08 15.79
N PRO A 144 -9.34 6.54 16.49
CA PRO A 144 -10.67 6.34 15.91
C PRO A 144 -11.24 7.66 15.37
N PRO A 145 -11.80 7.66 14.15
CA PRO A 145 -12.43 8.86 13.60
C PRO A 145 -13.70 9.24 14.39
N ASP A 146 -13.90 10.53 14.61
CA ASP A 146 -15.14 11.06 15.15
C ASP A 146 -16.29 10.97 14.14
N ALA A 147 -17.49 11.45 14.51
CA ALA A 147 -18.67 11.37 13.65
C ALA A 147 -18.50 12.17 12.34
N ALA A 148 -17.87 13.36 12.40
CA ALA A 148 -17.64 14.20 11.23
C ALA A 148 -16.59 13.55 10.30
N GLN A 149 -15.50 13.04 10.86
CA GLN A 149 -14.46 12.30 10.14
C GLN A 149 -15.01 11.01 9.52
N THR A 150 -15.92 10.31 10.21
CA THR A 150 -16.61 9.13 9.68
C THR A 150 -17.43 9.46 8.44
N GLU A 151 -18.12 10.61 8.43
CA GLU A 151 -18.88 11.08 7.27
C GLU A 151 -17.96 11.44 6.09
N VAL A 152 -16.81 12.04 6.36
CA VAL A 152 -15.78 12.31 5.34
C VAL A 152 -15.28 11.00 4.73
N LEU A 153 -14.97 9.98 5.54
CA LEU A 153 -14.57 8.66 5.04
C LEU A 153 -15.64 8.02 4.17
N ARG A 154 -16.92 8.17 4.52
CA ARG A 154 -18.04 7.67 3.72
C ARG A 154 -18.11 8.37 2.36
N THR A 155 -17.95 9.70 2.35
CA THR A 155 -17.91 10.51 1.11
C THR A 155 -16.75 10.09 0.21
N ILE A 156 -15.55 9.91 0.78
CA ILE A 156 -14.37 9.45 0.08
C ILE A 156 -14.63 8.07 -0.55
N ALA A 157 -15.16 7.12 0.21
CA ALA A 157 -15.42 5.77 -0.28
C ALA A 157 -16.49 5.74 -1.40
N ALA A 158 -17.47 6.63 -1.36
CA ALA A 158 -18.52 6.73 -2.37
C ALA A 158 -18.07 7.45 -3.66
N ALA A 159 -16.97 8.19 -3.63
CA ALA A 159 -16.50 8.98 -4.79
C ALA A 159 -15.92 8.13 -5.92
N VAL A 160 -15.52 6.89 -5.66
CA VAL A 160 -14.99 5.97 -6.67
C VAL A 160 -16.11 5.09 -7.21
N THR A 161 -16.44 5.25 -8.50
CA THR A 161 -17.54 4.52 -9.17
C THR A 161 -17.12 3.73 -10.40
N ASN A 162 -15.90 3.97 -10.91
CA ASN A 162 -15.41 3.41 -12.17
C ASN A 162 -14.44 2.23 -11.98
N CYS A 163 -14.06 1.93 -10.75
CA CYS A 163 -13.31 0.74 -10.37
C CYS A 163 -13.62 0.37 -8.92
N ARG A 164 -13.14 -0.78 -8.48
CA ARG A 164 -13.22 -1.17 -7.06
C ARG A 164 -12.20 -0.36 -6.27
N LEU A 165 -12.64 0.24 -5.15
CA LEU A 165 -11.78 0.86 -4.16
C LEU A 165 -11.46 -0.13 -3.04
N ASP A 166 -10.17 -0.37 -2.76
CA ASP A 166 -9.66 -1.02 -1.56
C ASP A 166 -8.97 0.03 -0.68
N LEU A 167 -9.76 0.67 0.19
CA LEU A 167 -9.27 1.65 1.16
C LEU A 167 -8.88 0.93 2.45
N GLN A 168 -7.60 0.96 2.79
CA GLN A 168 -7.07 0.44 4.04
C GLN A 168 -6.85 1.58 5.04
N ILE A 169 -7.31 1.38 6.27
CA ILE A 169 -6.98 2.23 7.41
C ILE A 169 -5.80 1.60 8.15
N ASP A 170 -4.74 2.35 8.32
CA ASP A 170 -3.57 1.96 9.12
C ASP A 170 -3.60 2.75 10.44
N THR A 171 -3.65 2.02 11.56
CA THR A 171 -3.79 2.59 12.91
C THR A 171 -2.45 2.76 13.63
N GLY A 172 -1.33 2.42 12.96
CA GLY A 172 -0.03 2.29 13.63
C GLY A 172 0.20 0.92 14.28
N HIS A 173 -0.86 0.22 14.70
CA HIS A 173 -0.82 -1.14 15.27
C HIS A 173 -1.09 -2.22 14.22
N GLY A 174 -1.70 -1.84 13.12
CA GLY A 174 -2.06 -2.74 12.03
C GLY A 174 -2.88 -2.01 10.96
N GLY A 175 -3.33 -2.77 9.96
CA GLY A 175 -4.17 -2.23 8.90
C GLY A 175 -5.43 -3.07 8.70
N PHE A 176 -6.57 -2.42 8.47
CA PHE A 176 -7.83 -3.07 8.17
C PHE A 176 -8.53 -2.45 6.96
N ALA A 177 -9.43 -3.19 6.32
CA ALA A 177 -10.23 -2.69 5.21
C ALA A 177 -11.34 -1.76 5.74
N TYR A 178 -11.39 -0.52 5.24
CA TYR A 178 -12.44 0.44 5.60
C TYR A 178 -13.85 -0.14 5.36
N ALA A 179 -14.06 -0.84 4.24
CA ALA A 179 -15.37 -1.42 3.92
C ALA A 179 -15.87 -2.42 4.98
N GLU A 180 -14.97 -3.18 5.62
CA GLU A 180 -15.33 -4.09 6.69
C GLU A 180 -15.75 -3.34 7.97
N TRP A 181 -15.03 -2.27 8.30
CA TRP A 181 -15.35 -1.41 9.44
C TRP A 181 -16.65 -0.63 9.22
N ALA A 182 -16.83 -0.04 8.04
CA ALA A 182 -18.03 0.70 7.67
C ALA A 182 -19.31 -0.14 7.64
N ALA A 183 -19.18 -1.47 7.46
CA ALA A 183 -20.30 -2.41 7.55
C ALA A 183 -20.83 -2.63 8.98
N GLY A 184 -20.24 -1.98 9.99
CA GLY A 184 -20.70 -2.03 11.39
C GLY A 184 -20.54 -3.40 12.05
N ARG A 185 -19.56 -4.20 11.61
CA ARG A 185 -19.29 -5.51 12.22
C ARG A 185 -18.76 -5.35 13.64
N SER A 186 -19.15 -6.24 14.53
CA SER A 186 -18.70 -6.26 15.93
C SER A 186 -17.19 -6.50 16.06
N LYS A 187 -16.59 -7.19 15.10
CA LYS A 187 -15.14 -7.40 14.99
C LYS A 187 -14.72 -7.29 13.53
N ILE A 188 -13.53 -6.77 13.31
CA ILE A 188 -12.89 -6.62 12.01
C ILE A 188 -11.53 -7.31 12.00
N LEU A 189 -11.03 -7.64 10.79
CA LEU A 189 -9.73 -8.26 10.62
C LEU A 189 -8.63 -7.19 10.59
N LEU A 190 -7.90 -7.06 11.70
CA LEU A 190 -6.69 -6.23 11.79
C LEU A 190 -5.48 -7.05 11.34
N LYS A 191 -4.80 -6.62 10.30
CA LYS A 191 -3.55 -7.21 9.80
C LYS A 191 -2.39 -6.58 10.56
N THR A 192 -1.80 -7.31 11.51
CA THR A 192 -0.65 -6.85 12.31
C THR A 192 0.66 -7.49 11.83
N ASP A 193 1.78 -7.03 12.36
CA ASP A 193 3.08 -7.65 12.09
C ASP A 193 3.20 -9.07 12.67
N GLN A 194 2.39 -9.39 13.69
CA GLN A 194 2.31 -10.72 14.30
C GLN A 194 1.29 -11.64 13.62
N GLY A 195 0.62 -11.16 12.55
CA GLY A 195 -0.40 -11.88 11.83
C GLY A 195 -1.80 -11.25 11.97
N PRO A 196 -2.82 -11.86 11.35
CA PRO A 196 -4.18 -11.34 11.38
C PRO A 196 -4.84 -11.57 12.75
N LEU A 197 -5.53 -10.53 13.25
CA LEU A 197 -6.25 -10.52 14.52
C LEU A 197 -7.70 -10.06 14.31
N LEU A 198 -8.68 -10.76 14.86
CA LEU A 198 -10.06 -10.28 14.94
C LEU A 198 -10.26 -9.44 16.20
N THR A 199 -10.50 -8.12 16.02
CA THR A 199 -10.66 -7.17 17.13
C THR A 199 -11.87 -6.25 16.94
N ALA A 200 -12.44 -5.79 18.06
CA ALA A 200 -13.44 -4.72 18.09
C ALA A 200 -12.79 -3.32 18.21
N THR A 201 -11.53 -3.27 18.65
CA THR A 201 -10.79 -2.05 19.00
C THR A 201 -9.48 -1.96 18.20
N PRO A 202 -9.53 -1.70 16.87
CA PRO A 202 -8.35 -1.76 16.02
C PRO A 202 -7.31 -0.66 16.29
N TRP A 203 -7.64 0.35 17.09
CA TRP A 203 -6.73 1.43 17.50
C TRP A 203 -6.10 1.20 18.87
N GLU A 204 -6.47 0.14 19.58
CA GLU A 204 -5.86 -0.20 20.86
C GLU A 204 -4.75 -1.22 20.67
N LEU A 205 -3.70 -1.11 21.50
CA LEU A 205 -2.67 -2.16 21.61
C LEU A 205 -3.32 -3.43 22.22
N VAL A 206 -3.08 -4.55 21.57
CA VAL A 206 -3.50 -5.87 22.06
C VAL A 206 -2.28 -6.59 22.64
#